data_b88d717c54524cfa3b7785140f05c8d1
#
_entry.id   b88d717c54524cfa3b7785140f05c8d1
#
_cell.length_a   1.000
_cell.length_b   1.000
_cell.length_c   1.000
_cell.angle_alpha   90.00
_cell.angle_beta   90.00
_cell.angle_gamma   90.00
#
_symmetry.space_group_name_H-M   'P 1'
#
loop_
_entity.id
_entity.type
_entity.pdbx_description
1 polymer ?
#
loop_
_entity_poly.entity_id
_entity_poly.type
_entity_poly.pdbx_seq_one_letter_code
_entity_poly.pdbx_strand_id
1 'polypeptide(L)'
;MSEKNQLIIESAIKLFSINSISSTSIQDIASESGISKGAFYLHFKSKDALLIAIIDYYSDMITKSIQNKAYDTLPAREQYIHKLTDLFECILQHKDFILVQMREPSIPLTEEMKSSLKRLNYKSNQFHQSYLQQLYGDEAKPFVWDLTFMIDGLFHSYLKFLIYAPVIDIRDLVHFVIKRLDSLVEGLDAEQALLSDELISPFMTEFYEEETSETVPFELSELRSLISELENKDDLLVSIDILEEETNQQNPRLPVIQGMLLNLHSESVLRQAIQKLVTHYHLNDSLFND
;
A
#
# COMPACT_ATOMS: atom_id res chain seq x y z
N MET A 1 12.66 -9.90 -3.01
CA MET A 1 13.06 -10.70 -1.81
C MET A 1 13.64 -12.05 -2.24
N SER A 2 14.67 -12.61 -1.52
CA SER A 2 15.22 -13.93 -1.87
C SER A 2 14.27 -15.06 -1.42
N GLU A 3 14.32 -16.21 -2.12
CA GLU A 3 13.51 -17.39 -1.74
C GLU A 3 13.77 -17.86 -0.29
N LYS A 4 15.00 -17.71 0.20
CA LYS A 4 15.35 -18.05 1.58
C LYS A 4 14.75 -17.09 2.59
N ASN A 5 14.70 -15.77 2.31
CA ASN A 5 14.04 -14.82 3.19
C ASN A 5 12.54 -15.11 3.27
N GLN A 6 11.92 -15.41 2.14
CA GLN A 6 10.51 -15.79 2.10
C GLN A 6 10.23 -17.04 2.94
N LEU A 7 11.02 -18.09 2.80
CA LEU A 7 10.88 -19.31 3.61
C LEU A 7 10.99 -19.04 5.10
N ILE A 8 11.92 -18.17 5.53
CA ILE A 8 12.08 -17.80 6.95
C ILE A 8 10.86 -17.03 7.43
N ILE A 9 10.34 -16.10 6.64
CA ILE A 9 9.13 -15.32 6.93
C ILE A 9 7.93 -16.25 7.10
N GLU A 10 7.67 -17.14 6.16
CA GLU A 10 6.53 -18.08 6.20
C GLU A 10 6.63 -19.03 7.39
N SER A 11 7.83 -19.55 7.69
CA SER A 11 8.08 -20.37 8.88
C SER A 11 7.81 -19.62 10.19
N ALA A 12 8.25 -18.37 10.26
CA ALA A 12 8.02 -17.53 11.44
C ALA A 12 6.53 -17.26 11.67
N ILE A 13 5.78 -16.92 10.61
CA ILE A 13 4.34 -16.66 10.70
C ILE A 13 3.60 -17.89 11.16
N LYS A 14 3.91 -19.06 10.60
CA LYS A 14 3.34 -20.33 11.04
C LYS A 14 3.57 -20.57 12.53
N LEU A 15 4.78 -20.36 13.02
CA LEU A 15 5.11 -20.51 14.44
C LEU A 15 4.41 -19.46 15.31
N PHE A 16 4.35 -18.23 14.89
CA PHE A 16 3.68 -17.15 15.61
C PHE A 16 2.16 -17.36 15.69
N SER A 17 1.54 -17.92 14.66
CA SER A 17 0.10 -18.24 14.66
C SER A 17 -0.25 -19.34 15.67
N ILE A 18 0.70 -20.22 15.99
CA ILE A 18 0.50 -21.33 16.94
C ILE A 18 0.90 -20.93 18.36
N ASN A 19 2.12 -20.40 18.52
CA ASN A 19 2.79 -20.26 19.82
C ASN A 19 2.75 -18.83 20.38
N SER A 20 2.57 -17.82 19.65
CA SER A 20 2.80 -16.41 19.92
C SER A 20 4.20 -15.90 19.49
N ILE A 21 4.28 -14.59 19.22
CA ILE A 21 5.57 -13.97 18.89
C ILE A 21 6.52 -14.03 20.07
N SER A 22 6.04 -13.69 21.27
CA SER A 22 6.89 -13.63 22.48
C SER A 22 7.50 -15.00 22.85
N SER A 23 6.75 -16.08 22.69
CA SER A 23 7.19 -17.45 23.06
C SER A 23 7.99 -18.17 21.98
N THR A 24 8.02 -17.68 20.76
CA THR A 24 8.80 -18.26 19.66
C THR A 24 10.21 -17.70 19.62
N SER A 25 11.22 -18.56 19.72
CA SER A 25 12.63 -18.16 19.66
C SER A 25 13.17 -18.14 18.23
N ILE A 26 14.28 -17.41 18.01
CA ILE A 26 15.01 -17.45 16.73
C ILE A 26 15.49 -18.87 16.40
N GLN A 27 15.80 -19.68 17.41
CA GLN A 27 16.19 -21.07 17.20
C GLN A 27 15.03 -21.90 16.64
N ASP A 28 13.81 -21.67 17.12
CA ASP A 28 12.62 -22.38 16.61
C ASP A 28 12.36 -22.02 15.15
N ILE A 29 12.45 -20.72 14.82
CA ILE A 29 12.27 -20.21 13.44
C ILE A 29 13.35 -20.80 12.51
N ALA A 30 14.61 -20.79 12.94
CA ALA A 30 15.71 -21.35 12.15
C ALA A 30 15.50 -22.86 11.90
N SER A 31 15.11 -23.60 12.93
CA SER A 31 14.83 -25.04 12.84
C SER A 31 13.66 -25.33 11.88
N GLU A 32 12.55 -24.59 11.99
CA GLU A 32 11.39 -24.73 11.10
C GLU A 32 11.74 -24.38 9.64
N SER A 33 12.63 -23.39 9.43
CA SER A 33 13.12 -23.00 8.11
C SER A 33 14.22 -23.92 7.55
N GLY A 34 14.63 -24.95 8.30
CA GLY A 34 15.69 -25.89 7.89
C GLY A 34 17.09 -25.26 7.82
N ILE A 35 17.38 -24.20 8.62
CA ILE A 35 18.67 -23.51 8.67
C ILE A 35 19.26 -23.50 10.08
N SER A 36 20.55 -23.20 10.18
CA SER A 36 21.17 -22.98 11.49
C SER A 36 20.81 -21.60 12.06
N LYS A 37 20.86 -21.43 13.39
CA LYS A 37 20.71 -20.11 14.03
C LYS A 37 21.73 -19.09 13.51
N GLY A 38 22.95 -19.52 13.21
CA GLY A 38 23.98 -18.65 12.60
C GLY A 38 23.59 -18.19 11.20
N ALA A 39 23.00 -19.08 10.39
CA ALA A 39 22.50 -18.74 9.06
C ALA A 39 21.30 -17.79 9.13
N PHE A 40 20.43 -17.89 10.12
CA PHE A 40 19.35 -16.92 10.33
C PHE A 40 19.88 -15.48 10.43
N TYR A 41 20.95 -15.26 11.21
CA TYR A 41 21.53 -13.93 11.40
C TYR A 41 22.22 -13.34 10.15
N LEU A 42 22.44 -14.16 9.11
CA LEU A 42 22.86 -13.65 7.79
C LEU A 42 21.71 -13.01 7.04
N HIS A 43 20.46 -13.41 7.35
CA HIS A 43 19.23 -12.92 6.71
C HIS A 43 18.55 -11.81 7.53
N PHE A 44 18.40 -12.01 8.84
CA PHE A 44 17.72 -11.08 9.75
C PHE A 44 18.53 -10.87 11.01
N LYS A 45 18.91 -9.63 11.28
CA LYS A 45 19.79 -9.28 12.42
C LYS A 45 19.13 -9.46 13.79
N SER A 46 17.79 -9.43 13.84
CA SER A 46 17.00 -9.58 15.06
C SER A 46 15.62 -10.14 14.74
N LYS A 47 14.84 -10.46 15.77
CA LYS A 47 13.44 -10.82 15.64
C LYS A 47 12.58 -9.64 15.22
N ASP A 48 12.94 -8.43 15.66
CA ASP A 48 12.26 -7.19 15.23
C ASP A 48 12.49 -6.92 13.76
N ALA A 49 13.73 -7.09 13.24
CA ALA A 49 14.02 -7.00 11.82
C ALA A 49 13.22 -8.03 10.98
N LEU A 50 12.98 -9.23 11.53
CA LEU A 50 12.12 -10.20 10.88
C LEU A 50 10.65 -9.77 10.92
N LEU A 51 10.17 -9.17 12.02
CA LEU A 51 8.78 -8.67 12.11
C LEU A 51 8.51 -7.55 11.12
N ILE A 52 9.45 -6.61 10.95
CA ILE A 52 9.37 -5.56 9.93
C ILE A 52 9.29 -6.21 8.54
N ALA A 53 10.19 -7.13 8.22
CA ALA A 53 10.18 -7.82 6.93
C ALA A 53 8.90 -8.63 6.69
N ILE A 54 8.24 -9.15 7.72
CA ILE A 54 6.93 -9.79 7.63
C ILE A 54 5.86 -8.76 7.24
N ILE A 55 5.82 -7.60 7.90
CA ILE A 55 4.87 -6.53 7.60
C ILE A 55 5.05 -6.07 6.14
N ASP A 56 6.29 -5.80 5.73
CA ASP A 56 6.62 -5.36 4.37
C ASP A 56 6.25 -6.43 3.32
N TYR A 57 6.49 -7.71 3.61
CA TYR A 57 6.11 -8.81 2.73
C TYR A 57 4.61 -8.86 2.46
N TYR A 58 3.78 -8.70 3.51
CA TYR A 58 2.32 -8.67 3.35
C TYR A 58 1.84 -7.37 2.72
N SER A 59 2.47 -6.25 3.04
CA SER A 59 2.19 -4.97 2.40
C SER A 59 2.41 -5.04 0.88
N ASP A 60 3.52 -5.65 0.45
CA ASP A 60 3.83 -5.88 -0.96
C ASP A 60 2.79 -6.79 -1.65
N MET A 61 2.36 -7.86 -0.98
CA MET A 61 1.35 -8.78 -1.52
C MET A 61 0.00 -8.08 -1.70
N ILE A 62 -0.46 -7.34 -0.70
CA ILE A 62 -1.68 -6.54 -0.75
C ILE A 62 -1.59 -5.50 -1.87
N THR A 63 -0.47 -4.78 -1.94
CA THR A 63 -0.23 -3.78 -2.98
C THR A 63 -0.30 -4.40 -4.38
N LYS A 64 0.32 -5.56 -4.60
CA LYS A 64 0.26 -6.27 -5.90
C LYS A 64 -1.16 -6.69 -6.27
N SER A 65 -1.97 -7.13 -5.30
CA SER A 65 -3.36 -7.53 -5.56
C SER A 65 -4.20 -6.33 -6.04
N ILE A 66 -4.08 -5.17 -5.40
CA ILE A 66 -4.83 -3.96 -5.78
C ILE A 66 -4.29 -3.28 -7.04
N GLN A 67 -3.02 -3.45 -7.37
CA GLN A 67 -2.37 -2.91 -8.57
C GLN A 67 -2.42 -3.86 -9.78
N ASN A 68 -3.14 -4.98 -9.68
CA ASN A 68 -3.27 -5.94 -10.77
C ASN A 68 -3.89 -5.28 -12.02
N LYS A 69 -3.09 -5.16 -13.08
CA LYS A 69 -3.48 -4.52 -14.35
C LYS A 69 -4.37 -5.41 -15.24
N ALA A 70 -4.58 -6.66 -14.87
CA ALA A 70 -5.40 -7.59 -15.67
C ALA A 70 -6.84 -7.11 -15.90
N TYR A 71 -7.32 -6.21 -15.05
CA TYR A 71 -8.69 -5.69 -15.08
C TYR A 71 -8.83 -4.27 -15.64
N ASP A 72 -7.74 -3.59 -16.02
CA ASP A 72 -7.73 -2.16 -16.37
C ASP A 72 -8.58 -1.84 -17.61
N THR A 73 -8.93 -2.83 -18.43
CA THR A 73 -9.82 -2.67 -19.60
C THR A 73 -11.31 -2.81 -19.26
N LEU A 74 -11.65 -3.23 -18.04
CA LEU A 74 -13.03 -3.40 -17.60
C LEU A 74 -13.64 -2.06 -17.13
N PRO A 75 -14.98 -1.96 -17.05
CA PRO A 75 -15.62 -0.84 -16.37
C PRO A 75 -15.15 -0.70 -14.91
N ALA A 76 -15.04 0.52 -14.38
CA ALA A 76 -14.50 0.79 -13.04
C ALA A 76 -15.13 -0.08 -11.93
N ARG A 77 -16.44 -0.33 -11.99
CA ARG A 77 -17.15 -1.19 -11.03
C ARG A 77 -16.67 -2.64 -11.08
N GLU A 78 -16.46 -3.18 -12.27
CA GLU A 78 -15.98 -4.54 -12.43
C GLU A 78 -14.51 -4.66 -12.01
N GLN A 79 -13.70 -3.65 -12.36
CA GLN A 79 -12.32 -3.57 -11.87
C GLN A 79 -12.28 -3.63 -10.33
N TYR A 80 -13.10 -2.81 -9.67
CA TYR A 80 -13.14 -2.74 -8.21
C TYR A 80 -13.56 -4.08 -7.58
N ILE A 81 -14.60 -4.72 -8.13
CA ILE A 81 -15.05 -6.04 -7.68
C ILE A 81 -13.95 -7.09 -7.82
N HIS A 82 -13.30 -7.16 -8.98
CA HIS A 82 -12.23 -8.13 -9.21
C HIS A 82 -11.03 -7.89 -8.30
N LYS A 83 -10.55 -6.66 -8.19
CA LYS A 83 -9.40 -6.32 -7.33
C LYS A 83 -9.69 -6.56 -5.86
N LEU A 84 -10.91 -6.29 -5.39
CA LEU A 84 -11.34 -6.62 -4.04
C LEU A 84 -11.41 -8.13 -3.83
N THR A 85 -11.92 -8.89 -4.80
CA THR A 85 -11.98 -10.35 -4.72
C THR A 85 -10.57 -10.92 -4.60
N ASP A 86 -9.64 -10.53 -5.48
CA ASP A 86 -8.24 -10.95 -5.44
C ASP A 86 -7.57 -10.60 -4.12
N LEU A 87 -7.83 -9.38 -3.60
CA LEU A 87 -7.31 -8.91 -2.32
C LEU A 87 -7.77 -9.80 -1.16
N PHE A 88 -9.07 -10.09 -1.10
CA PHE A 88 -9.64 -10.93 -0.03
C PHE A 88 -9.17 -12.38 -0.12
N GLU A 89 -9.11 -12.94 -1.32
CA GLU A 89 -8.54 -14.28 -1.53
C GLU A 89 -7.08 -14.33 -1.05
N CYS A 90 -6.28 -13.33 -1.41
CA CYS A 90 -4.89 -13.20 -0.96
C CYS A 90 -4.79 -13.15 0.55
N ILE A 91 -5.58 -12.31 1.22
CA ILE A 91 -5.59 -12.18 2.67
C ILE A 91 -6.00 -13.50 3.35
N LEU A 92 -7.01 -14.20 2.84
CA LEU A 92 -7.47 -15.46 3.41
C LEU A 92 -6.51 -16.62 3.16
N GLN A 93 -5.78 -16.64 2.05
CA GLN A 93 -4.68 -17.59 1.83
C GLN A 93 -3.58 -17.44 2.88
N HIS A 94 -3.39 -16.24 3.41
CA HIS A 94 -2.39 -15.90 4.42
C HIS A 94 -3.01 -15.57 5.79
N LYS A 95 -4.12 -16.20 6.13
CA LYS A 95 -4.87 -15.96 7.37
C LYS A 95 -4.04 -16.08 8.65
N ASP A 96 -2.96 -16.85 8.64
CA ASP A 96 -2.09 -17.04 9.80
C ASP A 96 -1.47 -15.72 10.27
N PHE A 97 -1.11 -14.82 9.34
CA PHE A 97 -0.65 -13.48 9.66
C PHE A 97 -1.73 -12.65 10.38
N ILE A 98 -2.96 -12.71 9.88
CA ILE A 98 -4.10 -12.01 10.52
C ILE A 98 -4.37 -12.59 11.92
N LEU A 99 -4.28 -13.90 12.07
CA LEU A 99 -4.44 -14.56 13.37
C LEU A 99 -3.38 -14.11 14.37
N VAL A 100 -2.14 -13.89 13.95
CA VAL A 100 -1.07 -13.32 14.79
C VAL A 100 -1.45 -11.93 15.28
N GLN A 101 -1.88 -11.05 14.37
CA GLN A 101 -2.29 -9.68 14.72
C GLN A 101 -3.49 -9.65 15.69
N MET A 102 -4.45 -10.56 15.49
CA MET A 102 -5.63 -10.65 16.37
C MET A 102 -5.33 -11.16 17.77
N ARG A 103 -4.33 -12.06 17.90
CA ARG A 103 -3.96 -12.67 19.18
C ARG A 103 -3.07 -11.80 20.05
N GLU A 104 -2.23 -10.99 19.44
CA GLU A 104 -1.24 -10.17 20.16
C GLU A 104 -1.38 -8.66 19.80
N PRO A 105 -2.52 -8.03 20.11
CA PRO A 105 -2.71 -6.61 19.82
C PRO A 105 -1.81 -5.70 20.66
N SER A 106 -1.12 -6.23 21.67
CA SER A 106 -0.28 -5.50 22.61
C SER A 106 1.22 -5.64 22.33
N ILE A 107 1.63 -6.12 21.15
CA ILE A 107 3.05 -6.14 20.80
C ILE A 107 3.55 -4.69 20.76
N PRO A 108 4.63 -4.36 21.49
CA PRO A 108 5.24 -3.04 21.36
C PRO A 108 5.77 -2.88 19.93
N LEU A 109 5.07 -2.12 19.12
CA LEU A 109 5.50 -1.80 17.76
C LEU A 109 6.64 -0.79 17.85
N THR A 110 7.74 -1.06 17.15
CA THR A 110 8.78 -0.05 16.90
C THR A 110 8.21 1.05 15.99
N GLU A 111 8.83 2.23 15.98
CA GLU A 111 8.39 3.31 15.07
C GLU A 111 8.43 2.86 13.60
N GLU A 112 9.43 2.08 13.22
CA GLU A 112 9.54 1.50 11.88
C GLU A 112 8.38 0.55 11.53
N MET A 113 7.95 -0.32 12.46
CA MET A 113 6.76 -1.16 12.28
C MET A 113 5.49 -0.33 12.16
N LYS A 114 5.36 0.73 12.97
CA LYS A 114 4.22 1.66 12.89
C LYS A 114 4.18 2.35 11.52
N SER A 115 5.32 2.84 11.02
CA SER A 115 5.43 3.45 9.70
C SER A 115 5.01 2.48 8.58
N SER A 116 5.48 1.22 8.61
CA SER A 116 5.08 0.21 7.61
C SER A 116 3.56 -0.06 7.63
N LEU A 117 2.95 -0.15 8.83
CA LEU A 117 1.50 -0.33 8.97
C LEU A 117 0.71 0.91 8.52
N LYS A 118 1.21 2.10 8.82
CA LYS A 118 0.62 3.36 8.36
C LYS A 118 0.61 3.40 6.82
N ARG A 119 1.74 3.12 6.17
CA ARG A 119 1.84 3.05 4.69
C ARG A 119 0.82 2.09 4.09
N LEU A 120 0.66 0.89 4.69
CA LEU A 120 -0.31 -0.08 4.22
C LEU A 120 -1.75 0.46 4.30
N ASN A 121 -2.13 1.06 5.43
CA ASN A 121 -3.44 1.66 5.63
C ASN A 121 -3.69 2.82 4.63
N TYR A 122 -2.69 3.65 4.41
CA TYR A 122 -2.77 4.75 3.45
C TYR A 122 -3.05 4.25 2.02
N LYS A 123 -2.28 3.26 1.54
CA LYS A 123 -2.50 2.65 0.22
C LYS A 123 -3.89 2.02 0.10
N SER A 124 -4.38 1.38 1.16
CA SER A 124 -5.74 0.84 1.20
C SER A 124 -6.79 1.94 1.07
N ASN A 125 -6.63 3.04 1.82
CA ASN A 125 -7.54 4.17 1.75
C ASN A 125 -7.54 4.81 0.35
N GLN A 126 -6.37 5.07 -0.23
CA GLN A 126 -6.27 5.61 -1.60
C GLN A 126 -6.93 4.68 -2.63
N PHE A 127 -6.75 3.38 -2.49
CA PHE A 127 -7.39 2.40 -3.36
C PHE A 127 -8.92 2.52 -3.29
N HIS A 128 -9.51 2.54 -2.10
CA HIS A 128 -10.95 2.71 -1.94
C HIS A 128 -11.44 4.06 -2.48
N GLN A 129 -10.77 5.17 -2.11
CA GLN A 129 -11.15 6.52 -2.52
C GLN A 129 -11.14 6.69 -4.04
N SER A 130 -10.12 6.13 -4.73
CA SER A 130 -10.03 6.21 -6.19
C SER A 130 -11.21 5.57 -6.89
N TYR A 131 -11.69 4.41 -6.39
CA TYR A 131 -12.87 3.75 -6.94
C TYR A 131 -14.18 4.41 -6.52
N LEU A 132 -14.29 4.92 -5.30
CA LEU A 132 -15.45 5.70 -4.87
C LEU A 132 -15.67 6.91 -5.76
N GLN A 133 -14.61 7.64 -6.08
CA GLN A 133 -14.68 8.79 -6.98
C GLN A 133 -15.04 8.38 -8.42
N GLN A 134 -14.49 7.28 -8.93
CA GLN A 134 -14.82 6.79 -10.28
C GLN A 134 -16.26 6.28 -10.39
N LEU A 135 -16.82 5.70 -9.33
CA LEU A 135 -18.14 5.09 -9.34
C LEU A 135 -19.27 6.08 -9.09
N TYR A 136 -19.03 7.07 -8.22
CA TYR A 136 -20.08 7.95 -7.70
C TYR A 136 -19.82 9.43 -7.96
N GLY A 137 -18.64 9.78 -8.53
CA GLY A 137 -18.33 11.13 -8.96
C GLY A 137 -18.34 12.18 -7.83
N ASP A 138 -18.78 13.39 -8.18
CA ASP A 138 -18.77 14.54 -7.26
C ASP A 138 -19.78 14.41 -6.11
N GLU A 139 -20.83 13.61 -6.25
CA GLU A 139 -21.83 13.39 -5.19
C GLU A 139 -21.22 12.72 -3.96
N ALA A 140 -20.32 11.74 -4.16
CA ALA A 140 -19.64 11.03 -3.08
C ALA A 140 -18.42 11.79 -2.53
N LYS A 141 -17.90 12.80 -3.23
CA LYS A 141 -16.67 13.50 -2.87
C LYS A 141 -16.65 14.06 -1.44
N PRO A 142 -17.70 14.74 -0.94
CA PRO A 142 -17.71 15.21 0.44
C PRO A 142 -17.68 14.10 1.50
N PHE A 143 -18.12 12.89 1.13
CA PHE A 143 -18.28 11.72 2.01
C PHE A 143 -17.21 10.65 1.78
N VAL A 144 -16.18 10.95 0.99
CA VAL A 144 -15.20 9.95 0.56
C VAL A 144 -14.52 9.26 1.74
N TRP A 145 -14.23 9.99 2.80
CA TRP A 145 -13.65 9.44 4.02
C TRP A 145 -14.65 8.58 4.80
N ASP A 146 -15.87 9.06 5.00
CA ASP A 146 -16.92 8.30 5.67
C ASP A 146 -17.17 6.97 4.96
N LEU A 147 -17.33 7.00 3.64
CA LEU A 147 -17.52 5.81 2.81
C LEU A 147 -16.31 4.87 2.85
N THR A 148 -15.09 5.42 2.85
CA THR A 148 -13.86 4.63 2.96
C THR A 148 -13.83 3.87 4.30
N PHE A 149 -14.08 4.54 5.41
CA PHE A 149 -14.12 3.89 6.72
C PHE A 149 -15.27 2.90 6.86
N MET A 150 -16.44 3.19 6.30
CA MET A 150 -17.57 2.27 6.31
C MET A 150 -17.28 1.00 5.53
N ILE A 151 -16.71 1.10 4.32
CA ILE A 151 -16.37 -0.06 3.50
C ILE A 151 -15.26 -0.90 4.13
N ASP A 152 -14.21 -0.25 4.67
CA ASP A 152 -13.14 -0.92 5.39
C ASP A 152 -13.68 -1.66 6.63
N GLY A 153 -14.53 -1.02 7.41
CA GLY A 153 -15.17 -1.63 8.57
C GLY A 153 -16.04 -2.83 8.22
N LEU A 154 -16.81 -2.77 7.13
CA LEU A 154 -17.58 -3.90 6.63
C LEU A 154 -16.65 -5.07 6.26
N PHE A 155 -15.66 -4.81 5.43
CA PHE A 155 -14.71 -5.84 5.02
C PHE A 155 -13.96 -6.44 6.20
N HIS A 156 -13.47 -5.62 7.10
CA HIS A 156 -12.74 -6.08 8.29
C HIS A 156 -13.59 -7.03 9.16
N SER A 157 -14.87 -6.71 9.32
CA SER A 157 -15.81 -7.54 10.09
C SER A 157 -16.06 -8.88 9.44
N TYR A 158 -16.32 -8.89 8.12
CA TYR A 158 -16.53 -10.14 7.37
C TYR A 158 -15.26 -10.97 7.26
N LEU A 159 -14.10 -10.34 7.10
CA LEU A 159 -12.81 -11.04 7.07
C LEU A 159 -12.57 -11.81 8.36
N LYS A 160 -12.78 -11.18 9.53
CA LYS A 160 -12.71 -11.86 10.83
C LYS A 160 -13.63 -13.09 10.88
N PHE A 161 -14.86 -12.94 10.40
CA PHE A 161 -15.81 -14.05 10.35
C PHE A 161 -15.31 -15.18 9.45
N LEU A 162 -14.82 -14.86 8.24
CA LEU A 162 -14.36 -15.85 7.24
C LEU A 162 -13.12 -16.62 7.68
N ILE A 163 -12.25 -16.01 8.48
CA ILE A 163 -11.07 -16.70 9.05
C ILE A 163 -11.50 -17.88 9.92
N TYR A 164 -12.58 -17.75 10.68
CA TYR A 164 -13.10 -18.80 11.58
C TYR A 164 -14.13 -19.70 10.91
N ALA A 165 -14.93 -19.18 10.00
CA ALA A 165 -16.04 -19.88 9.35
C ALA A 165 -16.10 -19.54 7.86
N PRO A 166 -15.33 -20.22 6.99
CA PRO A 166 -15.29 -19.96 5.55
C PRO A 166 -16.53 -20.54 4.85
N VAL A 167 -17.70 -19.99 5.16
CA VAL A 167 -19.01 -20.48 4.67
C VAL A 167 -19.64 -19.58 3.60
N ILE A 168 -18.99 -18.47 3.28
CA ILE A 168 -19.46 -17.49 2.28
C ILE A 168 -18.42 -17.44 1.17
N ASP A 169 -18.88 -17.46 -0.08
CA ASP A 169 -18.04 -17.20 -1.24
C ASP A 169 -17.55 -15.74 -1.24
N ILE A 170 -16.28 -15.52 -1.51
CA ILE A 170 -15.66 -14.18 -1.44
C ILE A 170 -16.27 -13.24 -2.49
N ARG A 171 -16.54 -13.73 -3.67
CA ARG A 171 -17.14 -12.93 -4.74
C ARG A 171 -18.55 -12.49 -4.36
N ASP A 172 -19.35 -13.39 -3.76
CA ASP A 172 -20.67 -13.06 -3.26
C ASP A 172 -20.61 -12.00 -2.15
N LEU A 173 -19.63 -12.12 -1.25
CA LEU A 173 -19.40 -11.10 -0.22
C LEU A 173 -19.06 -9.75 -0.83
N VAL A 174 -18.12 -9.70 -1.79
CA VAL A 174 -17.73 -8.45 -2.45
C VAL A 174 -18.93 -7.81 -3.15
N HIS A 175 -19.69 -8.59 -3.92
CA HIS A 175 -20.92 -8.09 -4.56
C HIS A 175 -21.93 -7.56 -3.54
N PHE A 176 -22.10 -8.26 -2.41
CA PHE A 176 -22.98 -7.80 -1.34
C PHE A 176 -22.54 -6.47 -0.76
N VAL A 177 -21.23 -6.32 -0.46
CA VAL A 177 -20.68 -5.08 0.12
C VAL A 177 -20.78 -3.91 -0.87
N ILE A 178 -20.47 -4.12 -2.14
CA ILE A 178 -20.62 -3.08 -3.18
C ILE A 178 -22.08 -2.64 -3.32
N LYS A 179 -23.03 -3.59 -3.26
CA LYS A 179 -24.46 -3.24 -3.27
C LYS A 179 -24.89 -2.46 -2.01
N ARG A 180 -24.29 -2.71 -0.86
CA ARG A 180 -24.55 -1.91 0.36
C ARG A 180 -23.95 -0.52 0.24
N LEU A 181 -22.76 -0.41 -0.40
CA LEU A 181 -22.14 0.87 -0.71
C LEU A 181 -23.06 1.74 -1.60
N ASP A 182 -23.70 1.17 -2.64
CA ASP A 182 -24.70 1.88 -3.46
C ASP A 182 -25.83 2.45 -2.56
N SER A 183 -26.36 1.61 -1.65
CA SER A 183 -27.43 2.05 -0.75
C SER A 183 -26.98 3.11 0.26
N LEU A 184 -25.71 3.12 0.66
CA LEU A 184 -25.16 4.18 1.51
C LEU A 184 -25.05 5.50 0.75
N VAL A 185 -24.54 5.46 -0.48
CA VAL A 185 -24.40 6.65 -1.33
C VAL A 185 -25.77 7.25 -1.66
N GLU A 186 -26.77 6.43 -2.01
CA GLU A 186 -28.16 6.88 -2.25
C GLU A 186 -28.77 7.58 -1.03
N GLY A 187 -28.30 7.26 0.19
CA GLY A 187 -28.80 7.84 1.44
C GLY A 187 -28.09 9.13 1.89
N LEU A 188 -27.07 9.60 1.16
CA LEU A 188 -26.24 10.75 1.59
C LEU A 188 -26.86 12.12 1.26
N ASP A 189 -27.92 12.20 0.46
CA ASP A 189 -28.47 13.44 -0.11
C ASP A 189 -28.91 14.52 0.93
N ALA A 190 -28.99 14.21 2.21
CA ALA A 190 -29.45 15.13 3.25
C ALA A 190 -28.49 15.29 4.44
N GLU A 191 -27.35 14.59 4.44
CA GLU A 191 -26.46 14.53 5.59
C GLU A 191 -25.17 15.31 5.36
N GLN A 192 -24.67 15.95 6.42
CA GLN A 192 -23.35 16.56 6.44
C GLN A 192 -22.30 15.46 6.66
N ALA A 193 -21.21 15.46 5.89
CA ALA A 193 -20.09 14.57 6.11
C ALA A 193 -19.57 14.69 7.54
N LEU A 194 -19.34 13.54 8.19
CA LEU A 194 -18.75 13.46 9.51
C LEU A 194 -17.23 13.67 9.46
N LEU A 195 -16.58 13.09 8.43
CA LEU A 195 -15.13 13.10 8.24
C LEU A 195 -14.79 13.96 7.01
N SER A 196 -14.79 15.30 7.19
CA SER A 196 -14.36 16.20 6.12
C SER A 196 -12.84 16.12 5.90
N ASP A 197 -12.37 16.52 4.70
CA ASP A 197 -10.94 16.62 4.41
C ASP A 197 -10.22 17.56 5.40
N GLU A 198 -10.86 18.64 5.84
CA GLU A 198 -10.31 19.60 6.81
C GLU A 198 -10.07 18.93 8.18
N LEU A 199 -10.97 18.03 8.59
CA LEU A 199 -10.86 17.31 9.86
C LEU A 199 -9.78 16.21 9.77
N ILE A 200 -9.71 15.49 8.67
CA ILE A 200 -8.83 14.31 8.51
C ILE A 200 -7.43 14.69 8.06
N SER A 201 -7.29 15.73 7.23
CA SER A 201 -6.02 16.15 6.65
C SER A 201 -4.89 16.36 7.68
N PRO A 202 -5.10 16.99 8.85
CA PRO A 202 -4.03 17.13 9.84
C PRO A 202 -3.50 15.81 10.38
N PHE A 203 -4.37 14.79 10.51
CA PHE A 203 -3.97 13.45 10.94
C PHE A 203 -3.29 12.68 9.81
N MET A 204 -3.75 12.88 8.59
CA MET A 204 -3.17 12.23 7.42
C MET A 204 -1.86 12.88 6.97
N THR A 205 -1.64 14.17 7.21
CA THR A 205 -0.39 14.85 6.88
C THR A 205 0.80 14.18 7.58
N GLU A 206 0.65 13.79 8.84
CA GLU A 206 1.68 13.03 9.56
C GLU A 206 1.97 11.68 8.88
N PHE A 207 0.93 11.04 8.32
CA PHE A 207 1.10 9.81 7.52
C PHE A 207 1.73 10.10 6.15
N TYR A 208 1.39 11.23 5.52
CA TYR A 208 1.92 11.64 4.22
C TYR A 208 3.39 12.04 4.30
N GLU A 209 3.80 12.80 5.32
CA GLU A 209 5.19 13.27 5.46
C GLU A 209 6.16 12.11 5.70
N GLU A 210 5.76 11.06 6.44
CA GLU A 210 6.56 9.85 6.59
C GLU A 210 6.65 9.06 5.26
N GLU A 211 5.57 8.99 4.48
CA GLU A 211 5.55 8.28 3.19
C GLU A 211 6.33 9.06 2.12
N THR A 212 6.26 10.38 2.15
CA THR A 212 6.91 11.24 1.16
C THR A 212 8.43 11.14 1.22
N SER A 213 9.02 10.86 2.38
CA SER A 213 10.47 10.62 2.46
C SER A 213 10.90 9.28 1.86
N GLU A 214 10.00 8.29 1.72
CA GLU A 214 10.29 6.97 1.14
C GLU A 214 9.67 6.75 -0.25
N THR A 215 8.60 7.49 -0.59
CA THR A 215 7.93 7.40 -1.91
C THR A 215 8.83 7.96 -3.00
N VAL A 216 9.51 9.05 -2.74
CA VAL A 216 10.43 9.68 -3.70
C VAL A 216 11.49 8.71 -4.21
N PRO A 217 12.22 7.94 -3.36
CA PRO A 217 13.16 6.92 -3.84
C PRO A 217 12.51 5.83 -4.70
N PHE A 218 11.26 5.45 -4.39
CA PHE A 218 10.53 4.45 -5.18
C PHE A 218 10.13 4.99 -6.55
N GLU A 219 9.53 6.19 -6.61
CA GLU A 219 9.14 6.85 -7.86
C GLU A 219 10.36 7.15 -8.74
N LEU A 220 11.48 7.57 -8.14
CA LEU A 220 12.74 7.77 -8.86
C LEU A 220 13.30 6.45 -9.40
N SER A 221 13.19 5.36 -8.64
CA SER A 221 13.57 4.02 -9.09
C SER A 221 12.68 3.52 -10.24
N GLU A 222 11.36 3.78 -10.19
CA GLU A 222 10.42 3.48 -11.28
C GLU A 222 10.78 4.29 -12.54
N LEU A 223 11.00 5.61 -12.41
CA LEU A 223 11.45 6.46 -13.51
C LEU A 223 12.76 5.96 -14.10
N ARG A 224 13.76 5.64 -13.29
CA ARG A 224 15.04 5.11 -13.73
C ARG A 224 14.89 3.79 -14.50
N SER A 225 14.04 2.90 -14.04
CA SER A 225 13.73 1.64 -14.73
C SER A 225 13.13 1.89 -16.11
N LEU A 226 12.11 2.75 -16.19
CA LEU A 226 11.46 3.11 -17.45
C LEU A 226 12.43 3.81 -18.43
N ILE A 227 13.26 4.74 -17.94
CA ILE A 227 14.28 5.42 -18.74
C ILE A 227 15.29 4.43 -19.31
N SER A 228 15.68 3.39 -18.54
CA SER A 228 16.65 2.40 -18.98
C SER A 228 16.22 1.60 -20.21
N GLU A 229 14.91 1.52 -20.46
CA GLU A 229 14.29 0.81 -21.59
C GLU A 229 14.17 1.70 -22.85
N LEU A 230 14.44 3.01 -22.75
CA LEU A 230 14.35 3.95 -23.87
C LEU A 230 15.62 3.93 -24.73
N GLU A 231 15.48 4.21 -26.05
CA GLU A 231 16.62 4.29 -26.97
C GLU A 231 17.50 5.53 -26.75
N ASN A 232 16.87 6.70 -26.46
CA ASN A 232 17.56 8.00 -26.25
C ASN A 232 17.58 8.38 -24.76
N LYS A 233 18.30 7.64 -23.95
CA LYS A 233 18.24 7.72 -22.49
C LYS A 233 19.31 8.58 -21.82
N ASP A 234 20.39 8.95 -22.53
CA ASP A 234 21.57 9.57 -21.89
C ASP A 234 21.24 10.90 -21.19
N ASP A 235 20.49 11.81 -21.83
CA ASP A 235 20.07 13.08 -21.24
C ASP A 235 19.02 12.88 -20.12
N LEU A 236 18.16 11.87 -20.27
CA LEU A 236 17.17 11.52 -19.25
C LEU A 236 17.82 10.91 -18.01
N LEU A 237 18.88 10.11 -18.18
CA LEU A 237 19.66 9.58 -17.07
C LEU A 237 20.35 10.68 -16.27
N VAL A 238 20.87 11.71 -16.94
CA VAL A 238 21.41 12.89 -16.24
C VAL A 238 20.32 13.60 -15.42
N SER A 239 19.13 13.75 -15.96
CA SER A 239 18.02 14.39 -15.26
C SER A 239 17.57 13.60 -14.03
N ILE A 240 17.51 12.26 -14.11
CA ILE A 240 17.16 11.42 -12.96
C ILE A 240 18.27 11.39 -11.91
N ASP A 241 19.57 11.40 -12.31
CA ASP A 241 20.68 11.48 -11.37
C ASP A 241 20.65 12.77 -10.54
N ILE A 242 20.35 13.91 -11.19
CA ILE A 242 20.19 15.21 -10.52
C ILE A 242 18.97 15.19 -9.58
N LEU A 243 17.85 14.57 -9.99
CA LEU A 243 16.68 14.41 -9.12
C LEU A 243 16.99 13.59 -7.88
N GLU A 244 17.68 12.46 -8.02
CA GLU A 244 18.07 11.62 -6.89
C GLU A 244 19.01 12.36 -5.93
N GLU A 245 19.97 13.12 -6.45
CA GLU A 245 20.88 13.92 -5.62
C GLU A 245 20.12 15.05 -4.88
N GLU A 246 19.24 15.76 -5.58
CA GLU A 246 18.50 16.89 -5.02
C GLU A 246 17.47 16.45 -3.98
N THR A 247 16.74 15.36 -4.23
CA THR A 247 15.72 14.85 -3.32
C THR A 247 16.30 14.25 -2.04
N ASN A 248 17.56 13.85 -2.03
CA ASN A 248 18.29 13.39 -0.85
C ASN A 248 18.84 14.55 0.03
N GLN A 249 18.67 15.82 -0.36
CA GLN A 249 19.09 16.96 0.45
C GLN A 249 18.11 17.21 1.60
N GLN A 250 18.60 17.73 2.74
CA GLN A 250 17.72 18.13 3.86
C GLN A 250 16.71 19.23 3.49
N ASN A 251 17.06 20.08 2.51
CA ASN A 251 16.18 21.13 1.99
C ASN A 251 16.26 21.13 0.46
N PRO A 252 15.46 20.28 -0.21
CA PRO A 252 15.45 20.16 -1.66
C PRO A 252 15.04 21.47 -2.35
N ARG A 253 15.73 21.84 -3.42
CA ARG A 253 15.45 23.05 -4.19
C ARG A 253 14.35 22.77 -5.21
N LEU A 254 13.10 23.15 -4.91
CA LEU A 254 11.94 22.92 -5.77
C LEU A 254 12.12 23.34 -7.22
N PRO A 255 12.79 24.49 -7.58
CA PRO A 255 13.03 24.85 -8.97
C PRO A 255 13.93 23.85 -9.71
N VAL A 256 14.87 23.19 -9.03
CA VAL A 256 15.73 22.15 -9.63
C VAL A 256 14.89 20.91 -9.92
N ILE A 257 14.12 20.46 -8.93
CA ILE A 257 13.22 19.31 -9.07
C ILE A 257 12.25 19.55 -10.23
N GLN A 258 11.57 20.70 -10.26
CA GLN A 258 10.63 21.06 -11.32
C GLN A 258 11.29 21.07 -12.71
N GLY A 259 12.49 21.64 -12.84
CA GLY A 259 13.23 21.66 -14.09
C GLY A 259 13.58 20.26 -14.61
N MET A 260 14.02 19.38 -13.73
CA MET A 260 14.37 18.00 -14.09
C MET A 260 13.13 17.17 -14.46
N LEU A 261 12.03 17.34 -13.73
CA LEU A 261 10.75 16.67 -14.07
C LEU A 261 10.22 17.15 -15.42
N LEU A 262 10.36 18.43 -15.78
CA LEU A 262 9.98 18.94 -17.10
C LEU A 262 10.82 18.34 -18.22
N ASN A 263 12.13 18.14 -18.01
CA ASN A 263 12.98 17.46 -18.98
C ASN A 263 12.50 16.02 -19.24
N LEU A 264 12.12 15.31 -18.18
CA LEU A 264 11.61 13.93 -18.26
C LEU A 264 10.21 13.84 -18.87
N HIS A 265 9.38 14.87 -18.71
CA HIS A 265 7.99 14.92 -19.17
C HIS A 265 7.82 14.82 -20.69
N SER A 266 8.88 15.10 -21.46
CA SER A 266 8.88 14.93 -22.91
C SER A 266 8.53 13.50 -23.37
N GLU A 267 8.83 12.50 -22.50
CA GLU A 267 8.55 11.10 -22.78
C GLU A 267 7.21 10.67 -22.17
N SER A 268 6.25 10.30 -23.04
CA SER A 268 4.89 9.97 -22.63
C SER A 268 4.80 8.80 -21.63
N VAL A 269 5.72 7.86 -21.71
CA VAL A 269 5.79 6.69 -20.82
C VAL A 269 6.14 7.07 -19.37
N LEU A 270 6.81 8.21 -19.14
CA LEU A 270 7.24 8.70 -17.83
C LEU A 270 6.17 9.57 -17.15
N ARG A 271 5.16 10.06 -17.86
CA ARG A 271 4.20 11.05 -17.36
C ARG A 271 3.46 10.62 -16.11
N GLN A 272 3.07 9.35 -16.00
CA GLN A 272 2.35 8.84 -14.84
C GLN A 272 3.22 8.86 -13.57
N ALA A 273 4.48 8.46 -13.66
CA ALA A 273 5.42 8.49 -12.53
C ALA A 273 5.80 9.94 -12.17
N ILE A 274 5.96 10.81 -13.18
CA ILE A 274 6.23 12.24 -12.99
C ILE A 274 5.09 12.92 -12.25
N GLN A 275 3.83 12.63 -12.60
CA GLN A 275 2.66 13.23 -11.96
C GLN A 275 2.61 12.98 -10.46
N LYS A 276 3.06 11.82 -10.01
CA LYS A 276 3.15 11.51 -8.58
C LYS A 276 4.17 12.42 -7.88
N LEU A 277 5.34 12.67 -8.48
CA LEU A 277 6.34 13.58 -7.93
C LEU A 277 5.90 15.06 -8.00
N VAL A 278 5.17 15.47 -9.05
CA VAL A 278 4.58 16.80 -9.17
C VAL A 278 3.60 17.05 -8.02
N THR A 279 2.74 16.09 -7.73
CA THR A 279 1.79 16.14 -6.61
C THR A 279 2.53 16.17 -5.27
N HIS A 280 3.55 15.31 -5.10
CA HIS A 280 4.36 15.23 -3.89
C HIS A 280 5.02 16.56 -3.52
N TYR A 281 5.67 17.21 -4.49
CA TYR A 281 6.36 18.48 -4.26
C TYR A 281 5.45 19.71 -4.42
N HIS A 282 4.13 19.53 -4.54
CA HIS A 282 3.15 20.60 -4.76
C HIS A 282 3.54 21.56 -5.89
N LEU A 283 4.08 21.00 -6.98
CA LEU A 283 4.50 21.78 -8.14
C LEU A 283 3.27 22.21 -8.94
N ASN A 284 3.47 23.24 -9.80
CA ASN A 284 2.37 23.75 -10.62
C ASN A 284 1.99 22.75 -11.72
N ASP A 285 0.87 22.05 -11.55
CA ASP A 285 0.33 21.06 -12.48
C ASP A 285 0.14 21.59 -13.90
N SER A 286 -0.14 22.90 -14.06
CA SER A 286 -0.35 23.48 -15.38
C SER A 286 0.87 23.41 -16.32
N LEU A 287 2.05 23.16 -15.77
CA LEU A 287 3.29 23.01 -16.54
C LEU A 287 3.50 21.59 -17.09
N PHE A 288 2.68 20.63 -16.64
CA PHE A 288 2.76 19.22 -16.98
C PHE A 288 1.50 18.69 -17.69
N ASN A 289 0.57 19.59 -18.08
CA ASN A 289 -0.72 19.27 -18.72
C ASN A 289 -0.71 19.53 -20.23
N ASP A 290 0.24 18.92 -20.97
CA ASP A 290 0.21 18.94 -22.47
C ASP A 290 -0.14 17.54 -23.03
#